data_5f1abfd1dc9b5b557d82e055c30470c1
#
_entry.id   5f1abfd1dc9b5b557d82e055c30470c1
#
_cell.length_a   1.000
_cell.length_b   1.000
_cell.length_c   1.000
_cell.angle_alpha   90.00
_cell.angle_beta   90.00
_cell.angle_gamma   90.00
#
_symmetry.space_group_name_H-M   'P 1'
#
loop_
_entity.id
_entity.type
_entity.pdbx_description
1 polymer ?
#
loop_
_entity_poly.entity_id
_entity_poly.type
_entity_poly.pdbx_seq_one_letter_code
_entity_poly.pdbx_strand_id
1 'polypeptide(L)'
;VIAVGRFTEPQYAELLVRQGRADLIAFGRQSIADPELPNRARDGQLETLAPCIGCLLGCVPNMLSGRPITCAVNPLVGRELEWGPAGQKKRVAVVGGGPGGLYAAWACARRGHQVVLLEQGEQLGGTLRIASFPTGKGQISAAVRSMIVRCQQAGVEIRTGTRATPELLRQLAPDAAILATGSGPLIPPIPGLDSCGFVTAQDMLEGRAVVGAGVLVVGGGMIGCEAAEFLGERG
;
A
#
# COMPACT_ATOMS: atom_id res chain seq x y z
N VAL A 1 -1.59 24.90 -23.75
CA VAL A 1 -1.91 23.45 -23.74
C VAL A 1 -1.95 22.92 -22.30
N ILE A 2 -3.02 22.20 -21.96
CA ILE A 2 -3.10 21.49 -20.67
C ILE A 2 -2.78 20.01 -20.93
N ALA A 3 -1.67 19.50 -20.38
CA ALA A 3 -1.33 18.10 -20.48
C ALA A 3 -2.04 17.29 -19.38
N VAL A 4 -2.64 16.17 -19.76
CA VAL A 4 -3.33 15.23 -18.87
C VAL A 4 -2.95 13.79 -19.22
N GLY A 5 -2.78 12.93 -18.22
CA GLY A 5 -2.50 11.51 -18.44
C GLY A 5 -1.58 10.91 -17.39
N ARG A 6 -2.15 10.30 -16.35
CA ARG A 6 -1.45 9.56 -15.29
C ARG A 6 -0.23 10.27 -14.65
N PHE A 7 -0.25 11.59 -14.61
CA PHE A 7 0.74 12.31 -13.82
C PHE A 7 0.58 11.99 -12.34
N THR A 8 1.65 11.51 -11.72
CA THR A 8 1.71 11.17 -10.29
C THR A 8 2.85 11.90 -9.58
N GLU A 9 3.83 12.41 -10.34
CA GLU A 9 5.05 13.02 -9.84
C GLU A 9 5.08 14.51 -10.21
N PRO A 10 5.06 15.43 -9.22
CA PRO A 10 5.13 16.86 -9.48
C PRO A 10 6.39 17.30 -10.21
N GLN A 11 7.54 16.64 -9.95
CA GLN A 11 8.80 16.96 -10.59
C GLN A 11 8.76 16.73 -12.10
N TYR A 12 8.12 15.63 -12.53
CA TYR A 12 7.96 15.36 -13.96
C TYR A 12 6.99 16.36 -14.60
N ALA A 13 5.94 16.73 -13.89
CA ALA A 13 5.00 17.77 -14.34
C ALA A 13 5.71 19.13 -14.52
N GLU A 14 6.51 19.54 -13.55
CA GLU A 14 7.30 20.77 -13.61
C GLU A 14 8.30 20.75 -14.78
N LEU A 15 8.97 19.62 -15.01
CA LEU A 15 9.91 19.47 -16.13
C LEU A 15 9.23 19.74 -17.48
N LEU A 16 8.04 19.23 -17.70
CA LEU A 16 7.29 19.44 -18.95
C LEU A 16 6.90 20.92 -19.15
N VAL A 17 6.48 21.59 -18.09
CA VAL A 17 6.16 23.02 -18.13
C VAL A 17 7.43 23.84 -18.40
N ARG A 18 8.54 23.57 -17.71
CA ARG A 18 9.82 24.26 -17.93
C ARG A 18 10.37 24.07 -19.35
N GLN A 19 10.11 22.92 -19.96
CA GLN A 19 10.50 22.65 -21.35
C GLN A 19 9.57 23.26 -22.38
N GLY A 20 8.52 23.97 -21.99
CA GLY A 20 7.50 24.53 -22.89
C GLY A 20 6.65 23.47 -23.60
N ARG A 21 6.65 22.23 -23.12
CA ARG A 21 5.85 21.12 -23.69
C ARG A 21 4.38 21.17 -23.25
N ALA A 22 4.10 21.86 -22.16
CA ALA A 22 2.75 22.16 -21.69
C ALA A 22 2.77 23.48 -20.92
N ASP A 23 1.65 24.20 -20.92
CA ASP A 23 1.46 25.40 -20.09
C ASP A 23 0.96 25.04 -18.69
N LEU A 24 0.15 23.97 -18.58
CA LEU A 24 -0.43 23.47 -17.34
C LEU A 24 -0.45 21.94 -17.35
N ILE A 25 -0.48 21.35 -16.14
CA ILE A 25 -0.63 19.91 -15.95
C ILE A 25 -1.90 19.62 -15.12
N ALA A 26 -2.72 18.67 -15.59
CA ALA A 26 -3.90 18.23 -14.87
C ALA A 26 -3.65 16.92 -14.13
N PHE A 27 -3.88 16.91 -12.81
CA PHE A 27 -3.80 15.77 -11.94
C PHE A 27 -5.20 15.24 -11.59
N GLY A 28 -5.73 14.26 -12.33
CA GLY A 28 -7.06 13.70 -12.08
C GLY A 28 -7.07 12.72 -10.90
N ARG A 29 -6.86 11.42 -11.16
CA ARG A 29 -6.86 10.37 -10.12
C ARG A 29 -5.79 10.56 -9.05
N GLN A 30 -4.70 11.26 -9.38
CA GLN A 30 -3.68 11.61 -8.41
C GLN A 30 -4.23 12.55 -7.32
N SER A 31 -5.11 13.50 -7.67
CA SER A 31 -5.75 14.37 -6.68
C SER A 31 -6.75 13.62 -5.78
N ILE A 32 -7.31 12.50 -6.26
CA ILE A 32 -8.11 11.59 -5.41
C ILE A 32 -7.19 10.82 -4.44
N ALA A 33 -6.03 10.38 -4.93
CA ALA A 33 -5.06 9.63 -4.12
C ALA A 33 -4.38 10.50 -3.05
N ASP A 34 -4.05 11.74 -3.42
CA ASP A 34 -3.47 12.72 -2.49
C ASP A 34 -3.94 14.14 -2.86
N PRO A 35 -4.99 14.66 -2.21
CA PRO A 35 -5.48 16.02 -2.46
C PRO A 35 -4.47 17.10 -2.01
N GLU A 36 -3.53 16.74 -1.10
CA GLU A 36 -2.48 17.64 -0.62
C GLU A 36 -1.27 17.72 -1.57
N LEU A 37 -1.31 17.07 -2.73
CA LEU A 37 -0.20 17.07 -3.70
C LEU A 37 0.35 18.48 -3.98
N PRO A 38 -0.47 19.52 -4.26
CA PRO A 38 0.06 20.85 -4.55
C PRO A 38 0.80 21.46 -3.35
N ASN A 39 0.25 21.30 -2.14
CA ASN A 39 0.87 21.79 -0.90
C ASN A 39 2.18 21.04 -0.62
N ARG A 40 2.19 19.71 -0.73
CA ARG A 40 3.40 18.88 -0.53
C ARG A 40 4.49 19.23 -1.53
N ALA A 41 4.12 19.45 -2.79
CA ALA A 41 5.08 19.86 -3.82
C ALA A 41 5.68 21.23 -3.52
N ARG A 42 4.86 22.22 -3.14
CA ARG A 42 5.32 23.55 -2.75
C ARG A 42 6.26 23.50 -1.54
N ASP A 43 5.93 22.68 -0.55
CA ASP A 43 6.64 22.61 0.73
C ASP A 43 7.81 21.60 0.72
N GLY A 44 8.10 20.96 -0.44
CA GLY A 44 9.19 19.99 -0.62
C GLY A 44 8.97 18.63 0.08
N GLN A 45 7.74 18.30 0.47
CA GLN A 45 7.39 17.09 1.24
C GLN A 45 7.01 15.90 0.33
N LEU A 46 7.80 15.65 -0.70
CA LEU A 46 7.48 14.69 -1.75
C LEU A 46 7.49 13.24 -1.28
N GLU A 47 8.27 12.92 -0.27
CA GLU A 47 8.36 11.58 0.31
C GLU A 47 7.07 11.12 1.00
N THR A 48 6.22 12.08 1.41
CA THR A 48 4.90 11.80 2.00
C THR A 48 3.79 11.70 0.96
N LEU A 49 4.08 12.01 -0.29
CA LEU A 49 3.09 12.00 -1.35
C LEU A 49 2.62 10.57 -1.65
N ALA A 50 1.31 10.32 -1.57
CA ALA A 50 0.71 9.05 -1.93
C ALA A 50 0.40 9.01 -3.44
N PRO A 51 1.17 8.28 -4.25
CA PRO A 51 0.90 8.23 -5.67
C PRO A 51 -0.34 7.40 -5.99
N CYS A 52 -1.06 7.80 -7.03
CA CYS A 52 -2.11 6.96 -7.60
C CYS A 52 -1.49 5.71 -8.21
N ILE A 53 -1.80 4.53 -7.67
CA ILE A 53 -1.28 3.24 -8.13
C ILE A 53 -1.98 2.70 -9.39
N GLY A 54 -2.93 3.43 -9.95
CA GLY A 54 -3.62 3.05 -11.20
C GLY A 54 -4.56 1.84 -11.08
N CYS A 55 -4.94 1.42 -9.88
CA CYS A 55 -5.70 0.18 -9.63
C CYS A 55 -7.15 0.20 -10.14
N LEU A 56 -7.75 1.37 -10.31
CA LEU A 56 -9.15 1.56 -10.75
C LEU A 56 -10.20 0.84 -9.88
N LEU A 57 -9.89 0.42 -8.66
CA LEU A 57 -10.78 -0.40 -7.84
C LEU A 57 -12.02 0.35 -7.32
N GLY A 58 -11.87 1.62 -6.93
CA GLY A 58 -12.95 2.35 -6.27
C GLY A 58 -13.23 3.74 -6.84
N CYS A 59 -12.44 4.24 -7.78
CA CYS A 59 -12.66 5.56 -8.37
C CYS A 59 -13.54 5.49 -9.63
N VAL A 60 -12.98 5.12 -10.78
CA VAL A 60 -13.69 5.14 -12.07
C VAL A 60 -14.90 4.19 -12.08
N PRO A 61 -14.82 2.92 -11.64
CA PRO A 61 -15.98 2.05 -11.64
C PRO A 61 -17.14 2.56 -10.76
N ASN A 62 -16.82 3.10 -9.59
CA ASN A 62 -17.84 3.66 -8.72
C ASN A 62 -18.49 4.91 -9.34
N MET A 63 -17.68 5.81 -9.93
CA MET A 63 -18.18 6.98 -10.63
C MET A 63 -19.14 6.59 -11.76
N LEU A 64 -18.74 5.62 -12.60
CA LEU A 64 -19.59 5.15 -13.72
C LEU A 64 -20.88 4.45 -13.25
N SER A 65 -20.88 3.92 -12.04
CA SER A 65 -22.06 3.25 -11.44
C SER A 65 -22.88 4.18 -10.55
N GLY A 66 -22.57 5.48 -10.52
CA GLY A 66 -23.26 6.45 -9.64
C GLY A 66 -23.02 6.21 -8.13
N ARG A 67 -21.97 5.49 -7.77
CA ARG A 67 -21.62 5.20 -6.38
C ARG A 67 -20.55 6.19 -5.87
N PRO A 68 -20.48 6.44 -4.55
CA PRO A 68 -19.42 7.25 -3.96
C PRO A 68 -18.03 6.72 -4.33
N ILE A 69 -17.15 7.64 -4.73
CA ILE A 69 -15.76 7.33 -5.06
C ILE A 69 -15.03 6.90 -3.80
N THR A 70 -14.20 5.86 -3.93
CA THR A 70 -13.23 5.43 -2.91
C THR A 70 -11.85 5.30 -3.55
N CYS A 71 -10.80 5.23 -2.72
CA CYS A 71 -9.43 5.07 -3.21
C CYS A 71 -8.65 4.07 -2.35
N ALA A 72 -7.90 3.17 -3.01
CA ALA A 72 -7.10 2.15 -2.33
C ALA A 72 -5.92 2.74 -1.52
N VAL A 73 -5.41 3.91 -1.91
CA VAL A 73 -4.29 4.58 -1.23
C VAL A 73 -4.70 5.80 -0.42
N ASN A 74 -5.98 6.21 -0.48
CA ASN A 74 -6.52 7.30 0.33
C ASN A 74 -7.85 6.89 0.96
N PRO A 75 -7.83 6.42 2.21
CA PRO A 75 -9.06 5.99 2.91
C PRO A 75 -9.97 7.15 3.30
N LEU A 76 -9.51 8.41 3.12
CA LEU A 76 -10.26 9.62 3.50
C LEU A 76 -11.15 10.18 2.40
N VAL A 77 -11.11 9.63 1.18
CA VAL A 77 -11.90 10.15 0.06
C VAL A 77 -13.38 10.23 0.43
N GLY A 78 -13.94 11.45 0.35
CA GLY A 78 -15.32 11.73 0.71
C GLY A 78 -15.61 11.77 2.22
N ARG A 79 -14.56 11.66 3.06
CA ARG A 79 -14.64 11.65 4.52
C ARG A 79 -13.65 12.62 5.17
N GLU A 80 -13.16 13.58 4.41
CA GLU A 80 -12.09 14.49 4.82
C GLU A 80 -12.49 15.33 6.04
N LEU A 81 -13.77 15.69 6.15
CA LEU A 81 -14.32 16.50 7.24
C LEU A 81 -14.66 15.68 8.51
N GLU A 82 -14.66 14.35 8.43
CA GLU A 82 -14.96 13.49 9.58
C GLU A 82 -13.75 13.32 10.52
N TRP A 83 -12.58 13.82 10.13
CA TRP A 83 -11.32 13.60 10.81
C TRP A 83 -10.94 14.76 11.73
N GLY A 84 -11.32 14.61 13.00
CA GLY A 84 -10.90 15.49 14.08
C GLY A 84 -9.99 14.79 15.08
N PRO A 85 -9.41 15.55 16.02
CA PRO A 85 -8.67 14.99 17.16
C PRO A 85 -9.58 14.07 17.98
N ALA A 86 -9.00 13.06 18.61
CA ALA A 86 -9.74 12.20 19.53
C ALA A 86 -10.12 12.98 20.79
N GLY A 87 -11.35 12.79 21.28
CA GLY A 87 -11.79 13.38 22.55
C GLY A 87 -10.98 12.88 23.74
N GLN A 88 -10.52 11.63 23.70
CA GLN A 88 -9.64 11.03 24.71
C GLN A 88 -8.44 10.37 24.02
N LYS A 89 -7.23 10.73 24.44
CA LYS A 89 -5.99 10.09 23.99
C LYS A 89 -5.88 8.67 24.57
N LYS A 90 -5.46 7.72 23.74
CA LYS A 90 -5.29 6.31 24.09
C LYS A 90 -3.92 5.82 23.66
N ARG A 91 -3.47 4.75 24.31
CA ARG A 91 -2.37 3.90 23.82
C ARG A 91 -2.96 2.84 22.90
N VAL A 92 -2.52 2.78 21.66
CA VAL A 92 -3.05 1.86 20.64
C VAL A 92 -1.93 0.95 20.15
N ALA A 93 -2.14 -0.36 20.21
CA ALA A 93 -1.28 -1.33 19.57
C ALA A 93 -1.89 -1.72 18.22
N VAL A 94 -1.11 -1.61 17.15
CA VAL A 94 -1.49 -2.08 15.81
C VAL A 94 -0.66 -3.31 15.47
N VAL A 95 -1.31 -4.41 15.15
CA VAL A 95 -0.68 -5.70 14.84
C VAL A 95 -0.73 -5.95 13.35
N GLY A 96 0.42 -5.91 12.69
CA GLY A 96 0.61 -6.07 11.27
C GLY A 96 1.01 -4.78 10.57
N GLY A 97 2.14 -4.80 9.86
CA GLY A 97 2.74 -3.67 9.14
C GLY A 97 2.38 -3.62 7.67
N GLY A 98 1.30 -4.27 7.25
CA GLY A 98 0.72 -4.16 5.92
C GLY A 98 -0.01 -2.81 5.72
N PRO A 99 -0.60 -2.55 4.52
CA PRO A 99 -1.24 -1.27 4.23
C PRO A 99 -2.36 -0.93 5.21
N GLY A 100 -3.17 -1.91 5.62
CA GLY A 100 -4.24 -1.71 6.61
C GLY A 100 -3.70 -1.25 7.97
N GLY A 101 -2.63 -1.90 8.47
CA GLY A 101 -2.01 -1.55 9.73
C GLY A 101 -1.28 -0.20 9.68
N LEU A 102 -0.56 0.08 8.60
CA LEU A 102 0.11 1.38 8.40
C LEU A 102 -0.90 2.53 8.40
N TYR A 103 -2.01 2.39 7.67
CA TYR A 103 -3.04 3.43 7.69
C TYR A 103 -3.75 3.55 9.03
N ALA A 104 -4.05 2.44 9.71
CA ALA A 104 -4.65 2.46 11.04
C ALA A 104 -3.73 3.16 12.05
N ALA A 105 -2.43 2.84 12.03
CA ALA A 105 -1.43 3.46 12.90
C ALA A 105 -1.29 4.96 12.64
N TRP A 106 -1.15 5.35 11.37
CA TRP A 106 -1.10 6.76 10.98
C TRP A 106 -2.35 7.52 11.39
N ALA A 107 -3.52 6.94 11.14
CA ALA A 107 -4.80 7.54 11.47
C ALA A 107 -4.95 7.77 12.98
N CYS A 108 -4.61 6.78 13.79
CA CYS A 108 -4.64 6.90 15.24
C CYS A 108 -3.66 7.97 15.74
N ALA A 109 -2.42 7.97 15.24
CA ALA A 109 -1.41 8.95 15.62
C ALA A 109 -1.82 10.37 15.25
N ARG A 110 -2.37 10.59 14.06
CA ARG A 110 -2.91 11.90 13.64
C ARG A 110 -4.05 12.41 14.49
N ARG A 111 -4.80 11.52 15.12
CA ARG A 111 -5.86 11.86 16.07
C ARG A 111 -5.35 12.09 17.49
N GLY A 112 -4.03 11.98 17.71
CA GLY A 112 -3.35 12.26 18.97
C GLY A 112 -3.20 11.06 19.91
N HIS A 113 -3.46 9.84 19.44
CA HIS A 113 -3.17 8.62 20.21
C HIS A 113 -1.67 8.31 20.22
N GLN A 114 -1.20 7.64 21.28
CA GLN A 114 0.12 7.01 21.30
C GLN A 114 0.01 5.65 20.61
N VAL A 115 0.82 5.42 19.56
CA VAL A 115 0.68 4.24 18.71
C VAL A 115 1.98 3.45 18.64
N VAL A 116 1.90 2.15 18.90
CA VAL A 116 2.94 1.17 18.57
C VAL A 116 2.42 0.24 17.47
N LEU A 117 3.20 0.08 16.40
CA LEU A 117 2.92 -0.86 15.32
C LEU A 117 3.90 -2.02 15.42
N LEU A 118 3.38 -3.24 15.49
CA LEU A 118 4.14 -4.48 15.59
C LEU A 118 4.05 -5.23 14.26
N GLU A 119 5.20 -5.52 13.66
CA GLU A 119 5.31 -6.32 12.42
C GLU A 119 6.27 -7.49 12.66
N GLN A 120 5.81 -8.72 12.39
CA GLN A 120 6.62 -9.92 12.60
C GLN A 120 7.78 -10.06 11.60
N GLY A 121 7.61 -9.55 10.38
CA GLY A 121 8.65 -9.50 9.35
C GLY A 121 9.61 -8.33 9.55
N GLU A 122 10.77 -8.42 8.90
CA GLU A 122 11.78 -7.35 8.93
C GLU A 122 11.36 -6.13 8.11
N GLN A 123 10.40 -6.29 7.19
CA GLN A 123 9.99 -5.25 6.26
C GLN A 123 8.50 -4.94 6.34
N LEU A 124 8.17 -3.66 6.28
CA LEU A 124 6.81 -3.17 6.23
C LEU A 124 6.21 -3.24 4.81
N GLY A 125 4.88 -3.11 4.72
CA GLY A 125 4.15 -3.08 3.46
C GLY A 125 3.36 -4.36 3.16
N GLY A 126 3.65 -5.46 3.86
CA GLY A 126 2.91 -6.73 3.72
C GLY A 126 2.77 -7.17 2.25
N THR A 127 1.64 -7.74 1.90
CA THR A 127 1.35 -8.24 0.54
C THR A 127 1.41 -7.14 -0.53
N LEU A 128 1.15 -5.87 -0.17
CA LEU A 128 1.24 -4.77 -1.14
C LEU A 128 2.71 -4.53 -1.59
N ARG A 129 3.68 -4.72 -0.69
CA ARG A 129 5.11 -4.68 -1.04
C ARG A 129 5.44 -5.76 -2.08
N ILE A 130 4.95 -6.97 -1.89
CA ILE A 130 5.18 -8.09 -2.81
C ILE A 130 4.51 -7.82 -4.16
N ALA A 131 3.31 -7.25 -4.16
CA ALA A 131 2.59 -6.86 -5.37
C ALA A 131 3.33 -5.75 -6.19
N SER A 132 4.36 -5.13 -5.64
CA SER A 132 5.18 -4.16 -6.35
C SER A 132 6.35 -4.75 -7.14
N PHE A 133 6.65 -6.05 -7.00
CA PHE A 133 7.81 -6.68 -7.63
C PHE A 133 7.69 -6.92 -9.12
N PRO A 134 6.50 -7.27 -9.67
CA PRO A 134 6.35 -7.35 -11.12
C PRO A 134 6.65 -6.02 -11.82
N THR A 135 7.13 -6.12 -13.07
CA THR A 135 7.52 -4.97 -13.89
C THR A 135 6.38 -3.95 -14.03
N GLY A 136 6.71 -2.66 -14.05
CA GLY A 136 5.74 -1.58 -14.23
C GLY A 136 4.94 -1.18 -12.99
N LYS A 137 5.20 -1.77 -11.81
CA LYS A 137 4.45 -1.51 -10.56
C LYS A 137 5.16 -0.58 -9.56
N GLY A 138 6.08 0.27 -10.03
CA GLY A 138 6.84 1.19 -9.18
C GLY A 138 5.97 2.14 -8.33
N GLN A 139 4.76 2.52 -8.80
CA GLN A 139 3.83 3.34 -8.02
C GLN A 139 3.34 2.62 -6.76
N ILE A 140 3.21 1.29 -6.79
CA ILE A 140 2.84 0.51 -5.59
C ILE A 140 3.95 0.60 -4.55
N SER A 141 5.21 0.41 -4.95
CA SER A 141 6.36 0.57 -4.07
C SER A 141 6.46 1.99 -3.48
N ALA A 142 6.22 3.02 -4.31
CA ALA A 142 6.19 4.40 -3.85
C ALA A 142 5.04 4.67 -2.84
N ALA A 143 3.85 4.07 -3.06
CA ALA A 143 2.74 4.16 -2.12
C ALA A 143 3.09 3.52 -0.77
N VAL A 144 3.70 2.34 -0.75
CA VAL A 144 4.16 1.70 0.48
C VAL A 144 5.16 2.59 1.23
N ARG A 145 6.15 3.14 0.53
CA ARG A 145 7.12 4.08 1.14
C ARG A 145 6.44 5.29 1.76
N SER A 146 5.51 5.92 1.04
CA SER A 146 4.79 7.09 1.58
C SER A 146 3.98 6.77 2.84
N MET A 147 3.35 5.59 2.90
CA MET A 147 2.64 5.14 4.11
C MET A 147 3.59 5.01 5.31
N ILE A 148 4.77 4.42 5.11
CA ILE A 148 5.78 4.25 6.15
C ILE A 148 6.26 5.61 6.65
N VAL A 149 6.65 6.51 5.74
CA VAL A 149 7.12 7.87 6.08
C VAL A 149 6.04 8.66 6.83
N ARG A 150 4.78 8.57 6.40
CA ARG A 150 3.66 9.20 7.11
C ARG A 150 3.49 8.68 8.54
N CYS A 151 3.66 7.38 8.77
CA CYS A 151 3.64 6.81 10.11
C CYS A 151 4.79 7.35 10.98
N GLN A 152 6.01 7.37 10.43
CA GLN A 152 7.20 7.89 11.12
C GLN A 152 7.05 9.35 11.49
N GLN A 153 6.62 10.21 10.57
CA GLN A 153 6.38 11.64 10.81
C GLN A 153 5.23 11.90 11.80
N ALA A 154 4.25 11.00 11.86
CA ALA A 154 3.18 11.06 12.85
C ALA A 154 3.59 10.57 14.26
N GLY A 155 4.83 10.13 14.44
CA GLY A 155 5.35 9.66 15.72
C GLY A 155 4.88 8.25 16.10
N VAL A 156 4.54 7.39 15.11
CA VAL A 156 4.24 5.98 15.36
C VAL A 156 5.52 5.25 15.74
N GLU A 157 5.52 4.55 16.88
CA GLU A 157 6.58 3.63 17.25
C GLU A 157 6.46 2.36 16.40
N ILE A 158 7.42 2.10 15.51
CA ILE A 158 7.40 0.95 14.62
C ILE A 158 8.41 -0.08 15.12
N ARG A 159 7.94 -1.31 15.33
CA ARG A 159 8.74 -2.48 15.73
C ARG A 159 8.62 -3.57 14.68
N THR A 160 9.60 -3.70 13.80
CA THR A 160 9.76 -4.83 12.87
C THR A 160 10.44 -6.02 13.55
N GLY A 161 10.44 -7.20 12.92
CA GLY A 161 10.97 -8.43 13.51
C GLY A 161 10.26 -8.81 14.81
N THR A 162 9.07 -8.26 15.08
CA THR A 162 8.38 -8.38 16.37
C THR A 162 7.01 -9.03 16.19
N ARG A 163 6.94 -10.33 16.48
CA ARG A 163 5.67 -11.05 16.48
C ARG A 163 4.83 -10.64 17.68
N ALA A 164 3.64 -10.14 17.45
CA ALA A 164 2.69 -9.85 18.52
C ALA A 164 2.21 -11.15 19.16
N THR A 165 2.42 -11.27 20.47
CA THR A 165 1.87 -12.35 21.29
C THR A 165 0.94 -11.78 22.36
N PRO A 166 0.05 -12.61 22.95
CA PRO A 166 -0.79 -12.15 24.06
C PRO A 166 0.03 -11.58 25.23
N GLU A 167 1.21 -12.16 25.51
CA GLU A 167 2.12 -11.73 26.58
C GLU A 167 2.68 -10.34 26.28
N LEU A 168 3.17 -10.11 25.06
CA LEU A 168 3.68 -8.81 24.63
C LEU A 168 2.58 -7.74 24.69
N LEU A 169 1.36 -8.06 24.24
CA LEU A 169 0.24 -7.13 24.32
C LEU A 169 -0.14 -6.80 25.77
N ARG A 170 -0.11 -7.79 26.69
CA ARG A 170 -0.31 -7.52 28.12
C ARG A 170 0.76 -6.62 28.71
N GLN A 171 2.05 -6.81 28.32
CA GLN A 171 3.15 -5.96 28.75
C GLN A 171 3.04 -4.52 28.24
N LEU A 172 2.65 -4.36 26.98
CA LEU A 172 2.39 -3.03 26.37
C LEU A 172 1.19 -2.33 27.01
N ALA A 173 0.26 -3.11 27.58
CA ALA A 173 -0.98 -2.65 28.21
C ALA A 173 -1.69 -1.56 27.38
N PRO A 174 -2.01 -1.78 26.10
CA PRO A 174 -2.71 -0.80 25.28
C PRO A 174 -4.16 -0.66 25.73
N ASP A 175 -4.72 0.55 25.57
CA ASP A 175 -6.15 0.79 25.79
C ASP A 175 -7.01 0.19 24.66
N ALA A 176 -6.41 -0.05 23.49
CA ALA A 176 -7.04 -0.73 22.36
C ALA A 176 -5.99 -1.41 21.48
N ALA A 177 -6.38 -2.54 20.88
CA ALA A 177 -5.58 -3.22 19.86
C ALA A 177 -6.33 -3.29 18.53
N ILE A 178 -5.62 -3.02 17.43
CA ILE A 178 -6.13 -3.14 16.06
C ILE A 178 -5.40 -4.30 15.40
N LEU A 179 -6.16 -5.31 14.97
CA LEU A 179 -5.64 -6.46 14.26
C LEU A 179 -5.68 -6.21 12.76
N ALA A 180 -4.52 -6.13 12.11
CA ALA A 180 -4.33 -5.91 10.69
C ALA A 180 -3.35 -6.96 10.11
N THR A 181 -3.51 -8.21 10.52
CA THR A 181 -2.58 -9.33 10.27
C THR A 181 -2.60 -9.85 8.82
N GLY A 182 -3.48 -9.30 7.97
CA GLY A 182 -3.57 -9.66 6.56
C GLY A 182 -4.16 -11.05 6.32
N SER A 183 -3.80 -11.62 5.16
CA SER A 183 -4.21 -12.95 4.73
C SER A 183 -3.02 -13.71 4.13
N GLY A 184 -3.08 -15.02 4.15
CA GLY A 184 -2.14 -15.90 3.46
C GLY A 184 -2.70 -16.47 2.15
N PRO A 185 -1.85 -17.10 1.32
CA PRO A 185 -2.29 -17.82 0.15
C PRO A 185 -3.26 -18.95 0.50
N LEU A 186 -4.36 -19.04 -0.23
CA LEU A 186 -5.23 -20.20 -0.20
C LEU A 186 -4.66 -21.28 -1.12
N ILE A 187 -4.32 -22.43 -0.55
CA ILE A 187 -3.89 -23.58 -1.33
C ILE A 187 -5.13 -24.40 -1.70
N PRO A 188 -5.45 -24.54 -3.00
CA PRO A 188 -6.62 -25.31 -3.41
C PRO A 188 -6.41 -26.80 -3.13
N PRO A 189 -7.47 -27.55 -2.76
CA PRO A 189 -7.38 -28.99 -2.45
C PRO A 189 -7.32 -29.80 -3.75
N ILE A 190 -6.20 -29.75 -4.47
CA ILE A 190 -5.97 -30.51 -5.70
C ILE A 190 -5.34 -31.84 -5.32
N PRO A 191 -5.94 -33.00 -5.71
CA PRO A 191 -5.36 -34.31 -5.43
C PRO A 191 -3.95 -34.45 -5.99
N GLY A 192 -3.01 -34.86 -5.15
CA GLY A 192 -1.61 -35.04 -5.53
C GLY A 192 -0.74 -33.80 -5.48
N LEU A 193 -1.28 -32.62 -5.15
CA LEU A 193 -0.52 -31.36 -5.07
C LEU A 193 0.63 -31.46 -4.06
N ASP A 194 0.40 -32.09 -2.91
CA ASP A 194 1.40 -32.25 -1.85
C ASP A 194 2.58 -33.15 -2.27
N SER A 195 2.37 -34.05 -3.26
CA SER A 195 3.39 -34.98 -3.73
C SER A 195 4.24 -34.44 -4.89
N CYS A 196 3.77 -33.45 -5.64
CA CYS A 196 4.50 -32.91 -6.78
C CYS A 196 5.37 -31.68 -6.44
N GLY A 197 5.27 -31.18 -5.22
CA GLY A 197 5.92 -29.94 -4.81
C GLY A 197 5.34 -28.72 -5.51
N PHE A 198 4.96 -27.71 -4.76
CA PHE A 198 4.50 -26.43 -5.31
C PHE A 198 5.11 -25.26 -4.56
N VAL A 199 5.11 -24.11 -5.19
CA VAL A 199 5.48 -22.83 -4.57
C VAL A 199 4.33 -21.85 -4.72
N THR A 200 4.14 -20.97 -3.73
CA THR A 200 3.16 -19.90 -3.90
C THR A 200 3.74 -18.78 -4.76
N ALA A 201 2.89 -18.05 -5.47
CA ALA A 201 3.32 -16.85 -6.21
C ALA A 201 4.03 -15.85 -5.28
N GLN A 202 3.60 -15.76 -4.02
CA GLN A 202 4.21 -14.91 -3.02
C GLN A 202 5.66 -15.34 -2.70
N ASP A 203 5.91 -16.63 -2.47
CA ASP A 203 7.26 -17.15 -2.17
C ASP A 203 8.19 -16.98 -3.37
N MET A 204 7.69 -17.19 -4.57
CA MET A 204 8.44 -16.99 -5.81
C MET A 204 8.81 -15.51 -6.01
N LEU A 205 7.86 -14.60 -5.87
CA LEU A 205 8.09 -13.17 -6.03
C LEU A 205 9.08 -12.61 -4.97
N GLU A 206 9.06 -13.13 -3.76
CA GLU A 206 10.01 -12.75 -2.71
C GLU A 206 11.38 -13.45 -2.82
N GLY A 207 11.56 -14.34 -3.79
CA GLY A 207 12.79 -15.10 -3.95
C GLY A 207 13.04 -16.15 -2.87
N ARG A 208 12.00 -16.51 -2.11
CA ARG A 208 12.07 -17.60 -1.11
C ARG A 208 12.01 -18.99 -1.72
N ALA A 209 11.56 -19.07 -2.97
CA ALA A 209 11.53 -20.31 -3.72
C ALA A 209 12.09 -20.10 -5.13
N VAL A 210 12.89 -21.06 -5.57
CA VAL A 210 13.46 -21.10 -6.92
C VAL A 210 12.59 -22.01 -7.76
N VAL A 211 12.21 -21.55 -8.96
CA VAL A 211 11.47 -22.33 -9.94
C VAL A 211 12.38 -22.73 -11.11
N GLY A 212 12.12 -23.89 -11.70
CA GLY A 212 12.87 -24.38 -12.88
C GLY A 212 12.43 -23.68 -14.17
N ALA A 213 13.03 -24.11 -15.32
CA ALA A 213 12.72 -23.56 -16.64
C ALA A 213 11.29 -23.87 -17.12
N GLY A 214 10.68 -24.95 -16.64
CA GLY A 214 9.28 -25.30 -16.97
C GLY A 214 8.39 -25.11 -15.74
N VAL A 215 7.45 -24.18 -15.82
CA VAL A 215 6.55 -23.84 -14.69
C VAL A 215 5.09 -23.95 -15.14
N LEU A 216 4.30 -24.70 -14.38
CA LEU A 216 2.84 -24.72 -14.52
C LEU A 216 2.23 -23.75 -13.49
N VAL A 217 1.55 -22.70 -13.97
CA VAL A 217 0.81 -21.76 -13.11
C VAL A 217 -0.63 -22.24 -12.96
N VAL A 218 -1.03 -22.52 -11.72
CA VAL A 218 -2.39 -22.94 -11.39
C VAL A 218 -3.22 -21.75 -10.95
N GLY A 219 -4.16 -21.34 -11.81
CA GLY A 219 -5.06 -20.20 -11.61
C GLY A 219 -4.81 -19.07 -12.61
N GLY A 220 -5.83 -18.72 -13.40
CA GLY A 220 -5.80 -17.68 -14.43
C GLY A 220 -6.38 -16.34 -13.96
N GLY A 221 -6.44 -16.07 -12.64
CA GLY A 221 -6.78 -14.76 -12.08
C GLY A 221 -5.62 -13.76 -12.18
N MET A 222 -5.82 -12.54 -11.68
CA MET A 222 -4.80 -11.47 -11.74
C MET A 222 -3.44 -11.91 -11.21
N ILE A 223 -3.40 -12.58 -10.06
CA ILE A 223 -2.14 -13.06 -9.46
C ILE A 223 -1.45 -14.09 -10.35
N GLY A 224 -2.18 -15.04 -10.88
CA GLY A 224 -1.61 -16.08 -11.75
C GLY A 224 -1.08 -15.51 -13.06
N CYS A 225 -1.83 -14.59 -13.70
CA CYS A 225 -1.38 -13.91 -14.92
C CYS A 225 -0.11 -13.08 -14.66
N GLU A 226 -0.08 -12.30 -13.58
CA GLU A 226 1.09 -11.50 -13.21
C GLU A 226 2.31 -12.34 -12.83
N ALA A 227 2.10 -13.49 -12.16
CA ALA A 227 3.16 -14.44 -11.86
C ALA A 227 3.72 -15.09 -13.13
N ALA A 228 2.86 -15.44 -14.09
CA ALA A 228 3.28 -16.01 -15.37
C ALA A 228 4.06 -14.99 -16.21
N GLU A 229 3.60 -13.74 -16.29
CA GLU A 229 4.29 -12.65 -16.97
C GLU A 229 5.67 -12.40 -16.34
N PHE A 230 5.73 -12.28 -15.01
CA PHE A 230 6.98 -12.08 -14.27
C PHE A 230 8.01 -13.20 -14.52
N LEU A 231 7.56 -14.44 -14.61
CA LEU A 231 8.41 -15.58 -14.94
C LEU A 231 8.89 -15.53 -16.40
N GLY A 232 7.98 -15.24 -17.33
CA GLY A 232 8.31 -15.15 -18.76
C GLY A 232 9.30 -14.04 -19.11
N GLU A 233 9.30 -12.93 -18.36
CA GLU A 233 10.27 -11.84 -18.52
C GLU A 233 11.70 -12.21 -18.04
N ARG A 234 11.84 -13.28 -17.27
CA ARG A 234 13.13 -13.68 -16.66
C ARG A 234 13.76 -14.93 -17.30
N GLY A 235 13.10 -15.54 -18.27
CA GLY A 235 13.56 -16.71 -19.03
C GLY A 235 13.21 -18.01 -18.33
#